data_26c390725f08adc18da61eadb38fe64b
#
_entry.id   26c390725f08adc18da61eadb38fe64b
#
_cell.length_a   1.000
_cell.length_b   1.000
_cell.length_c   1.000
_cell.angle_alpha   90.00
_cell.angle_beta   90.00
_cell.angle_gamma   90.00
#
_symmetry.space_group_name_H-M   'P 1'
#
loop_
_entity.id
_entity.type
_entity.pdbx_description
1 polymer ?
#
loop_
_entity_poly.entity_id
_entity_poly.type
_entity_poly.pdbx_seq_one_letter_code
_entity_poly.pdbx_strand_id
1 'polypeptide(L)'
;MTLRQRLIIVLLILGVATVAANGFSFYMYSSLASDLVKIEPRLAGSLEDSKLLIAAVITAASTVGLVAFLMLVRILLGLLGGEPQYAADVVKRIATGDLAFAVNLRAGDSESLLAGISGMQQKLREMVAQVRAASAQLGQTAAQFTGMTGEIKTSTEAQSEAASGSAAAVEQMSVSIRSVADSAAEVDRQSAESLAGTQEGNQSLSRMIGEISEVELTVNEIAATAGAFIESTQAINRMTREVRDIADQTNLLALNAAIEAARAGEQGRGFAVVADEVRKLAEKSAVAAREIDQVTHALGEKSGEVEAAIGRGNASLAASQEYLEQVAEVLGMVGAKVSAAHQGMTTISASVQEQTTASNDIAGNIERIARMAEENIAVVRRTVAEAQQLEALALTLSELAGRFKV
;
A
#
# COMPACT_ATOMS: atom_id res chain seq x y z
N MET A 1 -39.74 -42.68 66.83
CA MET A 1 -39.33 -42.43 68.23
C MET A 1 -38.02 -41.69 68.26
N THR A 2 -37.99 -40.49 68.85
CA THR A 2 -36.80 -39.68 68.95
C THR A 2 -35.73 -40.34 69.88
N LEU A 3 -34.41 -40.05 69.63
CA LEU A 3 -33.38 -40.50 70.49
C LEU A 3 -33.67 -40.12 71.95
N ARG A 4 -34.21 -38.88 72.14
CA ARG A 4 -34.61 -38.39 73.45
C ARG A 4 -35.69 -39.29 74.07
N GLN A 5 -36.70 -39.70 73.28
CA GLN A 5 -37.74 -40.64 73.76
C GLN A 5 -37.15 -42.06 74.12
N ARG A 6 -36.26 -42.55 73.24
CA ARG A 6 -35.59 -43.86 73.51
C ARG A 6 -34.68 -43.80 74.73
N LEU A 7 -33.93 -42.72 74.93
CA LEU A 7 -33.11 -42.49 76.12
C LEU A 7 -33.94 -42.32 77.38
N ILE A 8 -35.09 -41.67 77.34
CA ILE A 8 -36.05 -41.53 78.46
C ILE A 8 -36.59 -42.94 78.82
N ILE A 9 -36.94 -43.70 77.77
CA ILE A 9 -37.44 -45.11 78.05
C ILE A 9 -36.33 -45.98 78.68
N VAL A 10 -35.08 -45.90 78.13
CA VAL A 10 -33.95 -46.63 78.71
C VAL A 10 -33.68 -46.13 80.10
N LEU A 11 -33.75 -44.87 80.40
CA LEU A 11 -33.61 -44.27 81.72
C LEU A 11 -34.72 -44.74 82.67
N LEU A 12 -35.96 -44.78 82.20
CA LEU A 12 -37.07 -45.33 82.99
C LEU A 12 -36.86 -46.84 83.32
N ILE A 13 -36.45 -47.64 82.32
CA ILE A 13 -36.19 -49.05 82.50
C ILE A 13 -35.03 -49.22 83.47
N LEU A 14 -33.92 -48.47 83.26
CA LEU A 14 -32.76 -48.53 84.15
C LEU A 14 -33.10 -48.05 85.54
N GLY A 15 -33.89 -46.97 85.66
CA GLY A 15 -34.40 -46.47 86.96
C GLY A 15 -35.25 -47.51 87.69
N VAL A 16 -36.19 -48.14 86.98
CA VAL A 16 -37.04 -49.18 87.54
C VAL A 16 -36.20 -50.43 87.95
N ALA A 17 -35.28 -50.85 87.08
CA ALA A 17 -34.38 -51.97 87.36
C ALA A 17 -33.47 -51.67 88.55
N THR A 18 -32.94 -50.42 88.64
CA THR A 18 -32.12 -50.00 89.78
C THR A 18 -32.91 -49.96 91.08
N VAL A 19 -34.14 -49.43 91.09
CA VAL A 19 -34.99 -49.42 92.26
C VAL A 19 -35.39 -50.81 92.62
N ALA A 20 -35.71 -51.72 91.70
CA ALA A 20 -36.00 -53.13 91.97
C ALA A 20 -34.81 -53.87 92.55
N ALA A 21 -33.62 -53.69 91.93
CA ALA A 21 -32.38 -54.33 92.43
C ALA A 21 -31.97 -53.83 93.81
N ASN A 22 -32.11 -52.52 94.08
CA ASN A 22 -31.83 -51.88 95.34
C ASN A 22 -32.85 -52.32 96.43
N GLY A 23 -34.13 -52.35 96.04
CA GLY A 23 -35.19 -52.82 96.91
C GLY A 23 -34.99 -54.30 97.28
N PHE A 24 -34.66 -55.12 96.27
CA PHE A 24 -34.34 -56.54 96.52
C PHE A 24 -33.12 -56.72 97.39
N SER A 25 -32.01 -56.01 97.13
CA SER A 25 -30.79 -56.06 97.95
C SER A 25 -31.06 -55.60 99.40
N PHE A 26 -31.83 -54.56 99.58
CA PHE A 26 -32.21 -54.06 100.88
C PHE A 26 -33.15 -55.09 101.63
N TYR A 27 -34.12 -55.69 100.94
CA TYR A 27 -34.99 -56.74 101.48
C TYR A 27 -34.18 -57.96 101.92
N MET A 28 -33.29 -58.47 101.05
CA MET A 28 -32.41 -59.62 101.39
C MET A 28 -31.53 -59.35 102.63
N TYR A 29 -30.93 -58.12 102.64
CA TYR A 29 -30.10 -57.71 103.76
C TYR A 29 -30.94 -57.58 105.05
N SER A 30 -32.15 -56.97 104.97
CA SER A 30 -33.07 -56.82 106.11
C SER A 30 -33.61 -58.11 106.57
N SER A 31 -33.91 -59.09 105.68
CA SER A 31 -34.30 -60.44 106.01
C SER A 31 -33.16 -61.20 106.74
N LEU A 32 -31.97 -61.15 106.15
CA LEU A 32 -30.81 -61.79 106.75
C LEU A 32 -30.43 -61.21 108.13
N ALA A 33 -30.52 -59.87 108.24
CA ALA A 33 -30.28 -59.16 109.49
C ALA A 33 -31.32 -59.52 110.57
N SER A 34 -32.61 -59.67 110.15
CA SER A 34 -33.70 -60.07 111.09
C SER A 34 -33.51 -61.49 111.60
N ASP A 35 -33.02 -62.42 110.74
CA ASP A 35 -32.77 -63.78 111.15
C ASP A 35 -31.51 -63.92 112.05
N LEU A 36 -30.47 -63.06 111.76
CA LEU A 36 -29.29 -62.98 112.65
C LEU A 36 -29.62 -62.41 114.03
N VAL A 37 -30.52 -61.40 114.16
CA VAL A 37 -30.99 -60.85 115.43
C VAL A 37 -31.70 -61.95 116.29
N LYS A 38 -32.42 -62.90 115.68
CA LYS A 38 -33.10 -63.96 116.30
C LYS A 38 -32.11 -64.92 116.92
N ILE A 39 -30.89 -65.14 116.34
CA ILE A 39 -29.86 -66.05 116.83
C ILE A 39 -29.00 -65.37 117.87
N GLU A 40 -28.69 -64.11 117.72
CA GLU A 40 -27.83 -63.36 118.66
C GLU A 40 -28.32 -61.91 118.88
N PRO A 41 -29.18 -61.72 119.96
CA PRO A 41 -29.82 -60.44 120.21
C PRO A 41 -28.89 -59.26 120.50
N ARG A 42 -27.64 -59.45 120.83
CA ARG A 42 -26.64 -58.45 121.12
C ARG A 42 -26.23 -57.69 119.86
N LEU A 43 -26.45 -58.24 118.67
CA LEU A 43 -26.11 -57.62 117.34
C LEU A 43 -27.21 -56.68 116.78
N ALA A 44 -28.35 -56.55 117.46
CA ALA A 44 -29.51 -55.81 116.97
C ALA A 44 -29.17 -54.34 116.68
N GLY A 45 -28.44 -53.63 117.57
CA GLY A 45 -28.07 -52.21 117.32
C GLY A 45 -27.08 -52.02 116.17
N SER A 46 -26.03 -52.82 116.05
CA SER A 46 -25.02 -52.73 114.99
C SER A 46 -25.57 -53.13 113.60
N LEU A 47 -26.57 -54.05 113.57
CA LEU A 47 -27.24 -54.42 112.31
C LEU A 47 -28.23 -53.35 111.81
N GLU A 48 -28.87 -52.61 112.73
CA GLU A 48 -29.76 -51.53 112.41
C GLU A 48 -29.01 -50.32 111.85
N ASP A 49 -27.87 -49.94 112.42
CA ASP A 49 -26.93 -48.94 111.91
C ASP A 49 -26.38 -49.38 110.56
N SER A 50 -26.06 -50.63 110.36
CA SER A 50 -25.56 -51.19 109.08
C SER A 50 -26.67 -51.14 107.98
N LYS A 51 -27.97 -51.38 108.36
CA LYS A 51 -29.09 -51.26 107.44
C LYS A 51 -29.19 -49.80 106.87
N LEU A 52 -29.13 -48.83 107.77
CA LEU A 52 -29.18 -47.43 107.39
C LEU A 52 -27.97 -47.06 106.52
N LEU A 53 -26.81 -47.51 106.85
CA LEU A 53 -25.59 -47.21 106.08
C LEU A 53 -25.64 -47.86 104.71
N ILE A 54 -26.06 -49.09 104.53
CA ILE A 54 -26.25 -49.80 103.28
C ILE A 54 -27.31 -49.09 102.41
N ALA A 55 -28.44 -48.71 102.99
CA ALA A 55 -29.50 -47.98 102.31
C ALA A 55 -28.99 -46.61 101.81
N ALA A 56 -28.18 -45.90 102.63
CA ALA A 56 -27.59 -44.66 102.28
C ALA A 56 -26.55 -44.84 101.11
N VAL A 57 -25.69 -45.83 101.15
CA VAL A 57 -24.69 -46.15 100.12
C VAL A 57 -25.36 -46.53 98.77
N ILE A 58 -26.40 -47.37 98.81
CA ILE A 58 -27.14 -47.76 97.62
C ILE A 58 -27.86 -46.60 97.02
N THR A 59 -28.49 -45.75 97.80
CA THR A 59 -29.20 -44.55 97.33
C THR A 59 -28.21 -43.54 96.75
N ALA A 60 -27.05 -43.33 97.40
CA ALA A 60 -26.01 -42.42 96.88
C ALA A 60 -25.44 -42.92 95.56
N ALA A 61 -25.08 -44.25 95.46
CA ALA A 61 -24.57 -44.83 94.25
C ALA A 61 -25.58 -44.71 93.04
N SER A 62 -26.84 -44.96 93.34
CA SER A 62 -27.92 -44.82 92.33
C SER A 62 -28.10 -43.38 91.83
N THR A 63 -28.03 -42.44 92.78
CA THR A 63 -28.14 -41.01 92.44
C THR A 63 -26.95 -40.52 91.60
N VAL A 64 -25.72 -40.93 91.98
CA VAL A 64 -24.50 -40.59 91.17
C VAL A 64 -24.58 -41.24 89.80
N GLY A 65 -25.00 -42.52 89.66
CA GLY A 65 -25.20 -43.18 88.36
C GLY A 65 -26.22 -42.47 87.48
N LEU A 66 -27.34 -42.02 88.05
CA LEU A 66 -28.37 -41.25 87.31
C LEU A 66 -27.85 -39.89 86.82
N VAL A 67 -27.21 -39.15 87.75
CA VAL A 67 -26.60 -37.84 87.38
C VAL A 67 -25.53 -38.01 86.31
N ALA A 68 -24.63 -38.97 86.40
CA ALA A 68 -23.62 -39.26 85.39
C ALA A 68 -24.25 -39.62 84.05
N PHE A 69 -25.31 -40.44 84.03
CA PHE A 69 -26.03 -40.77 82.80
C PHE A 69 -26.71 -39.55 82.18
N LEU A 70 -27.40 -38.71 82.94
CA LEU A 70 -28.01 -37.49 82.49
C LEU A 70 -26.95 -36.53 81.95
N MET A 71 -25.84 -36.41 82.60
CA MET A 71 -24.71 -35.59 82.17
C MET A 71 -24.15 -36.11 80.84
N LEU A 72 -23.91 -37.41 80.68
CA LEU A 72 -23.45 -38.02 79.43
C LEU A 72 -24.40 -37.76 78.28
N VAL A 73 -25.73 -37.92 78.48
CA VAL A 73 -26.76 -37.66 77.51
C VAL A 73 -26.73 -36.15 77.07
N ARG A 74 -26.57 -35.27 78.07
CA ARG A 74 -26.50 -33.84 77.82
C ARG A 74 -25.26 -33.46 77.04
N ILE A 75 -24.11 -34.05 77.32
CA ILE A 75 -22.85 -33.82 76.56
C ILE A 75 -23.00 -34.34 75.15
N LEU A 76 -23.47 -35.60 74.95
CA LEU A 76 -23.66 -36.20 73.63
C LEU A 76 -24.65 -35.39 72.77
N LEU A 77 -25.77 -34.95 73.30
CA LEU A 77 -26.74 -34.09 72.58
C LEU A 77 -26.20 -32.68 72.32
N GLY A 78 -25.28 -32.18 73.17
CA GLY A 78 -24.53 -30.96 72.98
C GLY A 78 -23.55 -31.06 71.80
N LEU A 79 -22.72 -32.12 71.79
CA LEU A 79 -21.76 -32.39 70.71
C LEU A 79 -22.42 -32.61 69.34
N LEU A 80 -23.60 -33.25 69.32
CA LEU A 80 -24.35 -33.44 68.06
C LEU A 80 -25.13 -32.21 67.63
N GLY A 81 -25.44 -31.26 68.50
CA GLY A 81 -26.21 -30.05 68.22
C GLY A 81 -27.74 -30.28 68.09
N GLY A 82 -28.16 -31.56 68.05
CA GLY A 82 -29.58 -31.92 67.86
C GLY A 82 -29.79 -33.40 67.89
N GLU A 83 -30.95 -33.86 67.43
CA GLU A 83 -31.25 -35.28 67.32
C GLU A 83 -30.41 -35.93 66.21
N PRO A 84 -29.72 -37.11 66.52
CA PRO A 84 -28.90 -37.82 65.54
C PRO A 84 -29.65 -38.19 64.27
N GLN A 85 -30.92 -38.48 64.34
CA GLN A 85 -31.78 -38.76 63.18
C GLN A 85 -31.92 -37.54 62.28
N TYR A 86 -32.10 -36.34 62.87
CA TYR A 86 -32.19 -35.08 62.10
C TYR A 86 -30.85 -34.78 61.42
N ALA A 87 -29.71 -34.97 62.11
CA ALA A 87 -28.39 -34.80 61.48
C ALA A 87 -28.19 -35.73 60.26
N ALA A 88 -28.62 -36.99 60.41
CA ALA A 88 -28.57 -37.96 59.32
C ALA A 88 -29.46 -37.62 58.17
N ASP A 89 -30.70 -37.11 58.43
CA ASP A 89 -31.61 -36.60 57.35
C ASP A 89 -31.05 -35.43 56.67
N VAL A 90 -30.44 -34.46 57.38
CA VAL A 90 -29.75 -33.29 56.77
C VAL A 90 -28.63 -33.77 55.84
N VAL A 91 -27.74 -34.67 56.25
CA VAL A 91 -26.66 -35.24 55.41
C VAL A 91 -27.24 -35.93 54.17
N LYS A 92 -28.29 -36.73 54.35
CA LYS A 92 -28.95 -37.42 53.22
C LYS A 92 -29.53 -36.47 52.21
N ARG A 93 -30.14 -35.37 52.63
CA ARG A 93 -30.65 -34.32 51.74
C ARG A 93 -29.51 -33.65 50.99
N ILE A 94 -28.41 -33.28 51.66
CA ILE A 94 -27.22 -32.72 51.02
C ILE A 94 -26.66 -33.70 49.97
N ALA A 95 -26.54 -34.99 50.32
CA ALA A 95 -26.04 -36.03 49.43
C ALA A 95 -26.92 -36.25 48.19
N THR A 96 -28.22 -36.01 48.27
CA THR A 96 -29.16 -36.05 47.13
C THR A 96 -29.20 -34.77 46.34
N GLY A 97 -28.34 -33.76 46.68
CA GLY A 97 -28.24 -32.48 45.97
C GLY A 97 -29.22 -31.41 46.45
N ASP A 98 -30.07 -31.66 47.45
CA ASP A 98 -30.94 -30.62 48.02
C ASP A 98 -30.13 -29.77 49.00
N LEU A 99 -29.72 -28.60 48.58
CA LEU A 99 -29.00 -27.61 49.40
C LEU A 99 -29.90 -26.42 49.78
N ALA A 100 -31.14 -26.36 49.30
CA ALA A 100 -32.02 -25.17 49.44
C ALA A 100 -32.70 -25.06 50.81
N PHE A 101 -32.66 -26.11 51.66
CA PHE A 101 -33.33 -26.11 52.96
C PHE A 101 -32.50 -25.42 54.05
N ALA A 102 -33.13 -24.88 55.05
CA ALA A 102 -32.45 -24.33 56.22
C ALA A 102 -32.19 -25.43 57.25
N VAL A 103 -30.95 -25.54 57.75
CA VAL A 103 -30.57 -26.43 58.84
C VAL A 103 -30.97 -25.73 60.17
N ASN A 104 -31.88 -26.34 60.95
CA ASN A 104 -32.28 -25.82 62.23
C ASN A 104 -31.21 -26.07 63.30
N LEU A 105 -30.46 -25.04 63.63
CA LEU A 105 -29.45 -25.04 64.70
C LEU A 105 -30.08 -24.52 66.02
N ARG A 106 -29.52 -24.90 67.14
CA ARG A 106 -29.86 -24.27 68.41
C ARG A 106 -29.32 -22.83 68.44
N ALA A 107 -30.00 -21.93 69.17
CA ALA A 107 -29.54 -20.56 69.32
C ALA A 107 -28.13 -20.55 69.94
N GLY A 108 -27.14 -19.90 69.18
CA GLY A 108 -25.72 -19.81 69.61
C GLY A 108 -24.87 -21.04 69.33
N ASP A 109 -25.39 -22.08 68.65
CA ASP A 109 -24.63 -23.28 68.30
C ASP A 109 -23.70 -23.05 67.11
N SER A 110 -22.42 -23.00 67.32
CA SER A 110 -21.35 -22.84 66.32
C SER A 110 -20.33 -23.97 66.24
N GLU A 111 -20.36 -24.87 67.20
CA GLU A 111 -19.30 -25.92 67.38
C GLU A 111 -19.81 -27.36 67.26
N SER A 112 -21.12 -27.56 67.24
CA SER A 112 -21.69 -28.87 67.06
C SER A 112 -21.47 -29.46 65.66
N LEU A 113 -21.61 -30.83 65.62
CA LEU A 113 -21.61 -31.51 64.30
C LEU A 113 -22.65 -30.92 63.31
N LEU A 114 -23.82 -30.60 63.81
CA LEU A 114 -24.91 -30.08 63.02
C LEU A 114 -24.56 -28.62 62.46
N ALA A 115 -23.86 -27.81 63.27
CA ALA A 115 -23.34 -26.53 62.87
C ALA A 115 -22.26 -26.67 61.78
N GLY A 116 -21.35 -27.68 61.96
CA GLY A 116 -20.35 -28.00 60.91
C GLY A 116 -20.99 -28.44 59.58
N ILE A 117 -22.03 -29.27 59.64
CA ILE A 117 -22.80 -29.72 58.47
C ILE A 117 -23.51 -28.55 57.81
N SER A 118 -24.08 -27.61 58.58
CA SER A 118 -24.69 -26.38 58.05
C SER A 118 -23.67 -25.51 57.33
N GLY A 119 -22.47 -25.31 57.91
CA GLY A 119 -21.38 -24.58 57.27
C GLY A 119 -20.91 -25.25 55.97
N MET A 120 -20.82 -26.58 55.96
CA MET A 120 -20.53 -27.31 54.71
C MET A 120 -21.62 -27.14 53.65
N GLN A 121 -22.88 -27.23 54.01
CA GLN A 121 -24.02 -27.00 53.10
C GLN A 121 -23.94 -25.60 52.47
N GLN A 122 -23.68 -24.58 53.29
CA GLN A 122 -23.56 -23.19 52.78
C GLN A 122 -22.43 -23.04 51.80
N LYS A 123 -21.24 -23.58 52.09
CA LYS A 123 -20.10 -23.56 51.18
C LYS A 123 -20.39 -24.31 49.88
N LEU A 124 -21.06 -25.43 49.90
CA LEU A 124 -21.51 -26.16 48.73
C LEU A 124 -22.50 -25.33 47.88
N ARG A 125 -23.45 -24.63 48.55
CA ARG A 125 -24.37 -23.70 47.86
C ARG A 125 -23.61 -22.63 47.12
N GLU A 126 -22.65 -21.96 47.79
CA GLU A 126 -21.83 -20.90 47.21
C GLU A 126 -21.01 -21.41 46.01
N MET A 127 -20.40 -22.60 46.15
CA MET A 127 -19.64 -23.25 45.08
C MET A 127 -20.52 -23.57 43.87
N VAL A 128 -21.70 -24.13 44.06
CA VAL A 128 -22.63 -24.46 42.98
C VAL A 128 -23.12 -23.18 42.29
N ALA A 129 -23.42 -22.11 43.06
CA ALA A 129 -23.80 -20.81 42.50
C ALA A 129 -22.68 -20.20 41.64
N GLN A 130 -21.42 -20.29 42.13
CA GLN A 130 -20.26 -19.82 41.34
C GLN A 130 -20.06 -20.65 40.06
N VAL A 131 -20.19 -21.97 40.10
CA VAL A 131 -20.12 -22.83 38.92
C VAL A 131 -21.20 -22.47 37.91
N ARG A 132 -22.46 -22.23 38.34
CA ARG A 132 -23.55 -21.79 37.47
C ARG A 132 -23.23 -20.44 36.78
N ALA A 133 -22.74 -19.48 37.57
CA ALA A 133 -22.40 -18.17 37.04
C ALA A 133 -21.25 -18.25 36.01
N ALA A 134 -20.20 -19.02 36.37
CA ALA A 134 -19.07 -19.24 35.48
C ALA A 134 -19.47 -19.96 34.18
N SER A 135 -20.34 -20.97 34.27
CA SER A 135 -20.88 -21.69 33.10
C SER A 135 -21.68 -20.77 32.17
N ALA A 136 -22.55 -19.93 32.76
CA ALA A 136 -23.33 -18.96 31.97
C ALA A 136 -22.42 -17.95 31.25
N GLN A 137 -21.38 -17.43 31.94
CA GLN A 137 -20.40 -16.54 31.37
C GLN A 137 -19.60 -17.20 30.25
N LEU A 138 -19.19 -18.46 30.44
CA LEU A 138 -18.46 -19.27 29.45
C LEU A 138 -19.31 -19.43 28.16
N GLY A 139 -20.60 -19.78 28.32
CA GLY A 139 -21.54 -19.88 27.20
C GLY A 139 -21.70 -18.56 26.45
N GLN A 140 -21.85 -17.44 27.18
CA GLN A 140 -21.92 -16.11 26.57
C GLN A 140 -20.63 -15.76 25.80
N THR A 141 -19.46 -16.04 26.37
CA THR A 141 -18.17 -15.79 25.74
C THR A 141 -18.01 -16.64 24.48
N ALA A 142 -18.39 -17.91 24.50
CA ALA A 142 -18.36 -18.78 23.32
C ALA A 142 -19.26 -18.26 22.18
N ALA A 143 -20.47 -17.78 22.51
CA ALA A 143 -21.37 -17.17 21.53
C ALA A 143 -20.77 -15.87 20.93
N GLN A 144 -20.12 -15.04 21.74
CA GLN A 144 -19.41 -13.85 21.27
C GLN A 144 -18.26 -14.23 20.32
N PHE A 145 -17.47 -15.24 20.64
CA PHE A 145 -16.40 -15.73 19.73
C PHE A 145 -16.97 -16.20 18.39
N THR A 146 -18.10 -16.88 18.39
CA THR A 146 -18.77 -17.30 17.15
C THR A 146 -19.20 -16.09 16.30
N GLY A 147 -19.75 -15.04 16.94
CA GLY A 147 -20.08 -13.78 16.24
C GLY A 147 -18.86 -13.09 15.64
N MET A 148 -17.81 -12.88 16.44
CA MET A 148 -16.56 -12.25 16.00
C MET A 148 -15.90 -13.01 14.85
N THR A 149 -15.88 -14.34 14.90
CA THR A 149 -15.32 -15.16 13.82
C THR A 149 -16.15 -15.08 12.53
N GLY A 150 -17.46 -14.85 12.64
CA GLY A 150 -18.32 -14.53 11.51
C GLY A 150 -17.91 -13.24 10.80
N GLU A 151 -17.64 -12.18 11.56
CA GLU A 151 -17.16 -10.90 11.04
C GLU A 151 -15.78 -11.04 10.40
N ILE A 152 -14.84 -11.74 11.05
CA ILE A 152 -13.50 -12.01 10.51
C ILE A 152 -13.61 -12.78 9.19
N LYS A 153 -14.48 -13.78 9.08
CA LYS A 153 -14.72 -14.53 7.86
C LYS A 153 -15.13 -13.59 6.72
N THR A 154 -16.16 -12.76 6.94
CA THR A 154 -16.65 -11.82 5.91
C THR A 154 -15.57 -10.82 5.49
N SER A 155 -14.79 -10.30 6.46
CA SER A 155 -13.66 -9.41 6.17
C SER A 155 -12.57 -10.11 5.35
N THR A 156 -12.28 -11.37 5.65
CA THR A 156 -11.27 -12.17 4.95
C THR A 156 -11.71 -12.51 3.52
N GLU A 157 -12.98 -12.80 3.30
CA GLU A 157 -13.54 -13.01 1.95
C GLU A 157 -13.45 -11.73 1.12
N ALA A 158 -13.80 -10.57 1.67
CA ALA A 158 -13.62 -9.27 1.01
C ALA A 158 -12.14 -8.95 0.74
N GLN A 159 -11.22 -9.31 1.64
CA GLN A 159 -9.78 -9.16 1.43
C GLN A 159 -9.27 -10.04 0.29
N SER A 160 -9.75 -11.27 0.15
CA SER A 160 -9.40 -12.18 -0.94
C SER A 160 -9.87 -11.64 -2.29
N GLU A 161 -11.09 -11.10 -2.35
CA GLU A 161 -11.64 -10.46 -3.55
C GLU A 161 -10.83 -9.21 -3.94
N ALA A 162 -10.49 -8.36 -2.97
CA ALA A 162 -9.65 -7.19 -3.18
C ALA A 162 -8.24 -7.56 -3.67
N ALA A 163 -7.65 -8.64 -3.14
CA ALA A 163 -6.36 -9.17 -3.60
C ALA A 163 -6.45 -9.64 -5.07
N SER A 164 -7.52 -10.36 -5.43
CA SER A 164 -7.75 -10.81 -6.82
C SER A 164 -7.92 -9.64 -7.78
N GLY A 165 -8.71 -8.62 -7.42
CA GLY A 165 -8.87 -7.40 -8.20
C GLY A 165 -7.55 -6.63 -8.35
N SER A 166 -6.74 -6.57 -7.29
CA SER A 166 -5.42 -5.94 -7.32
C SER A 166 -4.44 -6.70 -8.22
N ALA A 167 -4.49 -8.04 -8.24
CA ALA A 167 -3.68 -8.86 -9.14
C ALA A 167 -3.99 -8.56 -10.62
N ALA A 168 -5.27 -8.50 -10.98
CA ALA A 168 -5.70 -8.12 -12.33
C ALA A 168 -5.22 -6.71 -12.72
N ALA A 169 -5.26 -5.74 -11.79
CA ALA A 169 -4.77 -4.39 -12.03
C ALA A 169 -3.26 -4.34 -12.25
N VAL A 170 -2.49 -5.16 -11.52
CA VAL A 170 -1.03 -5.28 -11.69
C VAL A 170 -0.67 -5.95 -13.02
N GLU A 171 -1.43 -6.95 -13.47
CA GLU A 171 -1.25 -7.53 -14.80
C GLU A 171 -1.48 -6.49 -15.90
N GLN A 172 -2.57 -5.69 -15.81
CA GLN A 172 -2.81 -4.60 -16.75
C GLN A 172 -1.71 -3.53 -16.70
N MET A 173 -1.21 -3.19 -15.51
CA MET A 173 -0.09 -2.28 -15.33
C MET A 173 1.17 -2.83 -16.03
N SER A 174 1.49 -4.11 -15.89
CA SER A 174 2.63 -4.76 -16.54
C SER A 174 2.53 -4.70 -18.07
N VAL A 175 1.34 -4.86 -18.64
CA VAL A 175 1.08 -4.68 -20.08
C VAL A 175 1.31 -3.22 -20.50
N SER A 176 0.80 -2.27 -19.70
CA SER A 176 0.97 -0.84 -19.98
C SER A 176 2.44 -0.41 -19.91
N ILE A 177 3.19 -0.87 -18.90
CA ILE A 177 4.63 -0.63 -18.75
C ILE A 177 5.39 -1.13 -19.98
N ARG A 178 5.07 -2.33 -20.47
CA ARG A 178 5.69 -2.90 -21.67
C ARG A 178 5.39 -2.05 -22.91
N SER A 179 4.13 -1.60 -23.07
CA SER A 179 3.75 -0.70 -24.17
C SER A 179 4.50 0.63 -24.14
N VAL A 180 4.73 1.19 -22.94
CA VAL A 180 5.55 2.42 -22.78
C VAL A 180 7.01 2.15 -23.13
N ALA A 181 7.57 0.99 -22.73
CA ALA A 181 8.91 0.56 -23.11
C ALA A 181 9.09 0.48 -24.64
N ASP A 182 8.16 -0.19 -25.31
CA ASP A 182 8.19 -0.37 -26.77
C ASP A 182 8.06 0.99 -27.48
N SER A 183 7.18 1.87 -26.99
CA SER A 183 7.02 3.23 -27.53
C SER A 183 8.27 4.07 -27.34
N ALA A 184 8.91 3.99 -26.19
CA ALA A 184 10.16 4.71 -25.89
C ALA A 184 11.31 4.23 -26.80
N ALA A 185 11.44 2.92 -27.00
CA ALA A 185 12.43 2.34 -27.90
C ALA A 185 12.20 2.77 -29.36
N GLU A 186 10.94 2.85 -29.82
CA GLU A 186 10.62 3.32 -31.17
C GLU A 186 10.95 4.80 -31.37
N VAL A 187 10.61 5.65 -30.38
CA VAL A 187 10.96 7.09 -30.42
C VAL A 187 12.46 7.28 -30.38
N ASP A 188 13.18 6.46 -29.61
CA ASP A 188 14.64 6.48 -29.56
C ASP A 188 15.27 6.16 -30.92
N ARG A 189 14.79 5.11 -31.60
CA ARG A 189 15.19 4.74 -32.95
C ARG A 189 14.92 5.87 -33.96
N GLN A 190 13.71 6.47 -33.92
CA GLN A 190 13.34 7.58 -34.80
C GLN A 190 14.19 8.82 -34.54
N SER A 191 14.56 9.06 -33.28
CA SER A 191 15.46 10.14 -32.90
C SER A 191 16.86 9.94 -33.47
N ALA A 192 17.40 8.73 -33.40
CA ALA A 192 18.70 8.39 -33.98
C ALA A 192 18.69 8.58 -35.52
N GLU A 193 17.64 8.11 -36.20
CA GLU A 193 17.49 8.29 -37.64
C GLU A 193 17.37 9.77 -38.03
N SER A 194 16.60 10.56 -37.27
CA SER A 194 16.44 11.99 -37.47
C SER A 194 17.76 12.75 -37.24
N LEU A 195 18.55 12.35 -36.27
CA LEU A 195 19.88 12.94 -36.04
C LEU A 195 20.82 12.67 -37.21
N ALA A 196 20.86 11.43 -37.72
CA ALA A 196 21.63 11.06 -38.90
C ALA A 196 21.20 11.88 -40.16
N GLY A 197 19.88 11.99 -40.39
CA GLY A 197 19.33 12.82 -41.46
C GLY A 197 19.69 14.30 -41.33
N THR A 198 19.68 14.85 -40.11
CA THR A 198 20.10 16.22 -39.84
C THR A 198 21.60 16.43 -40.14
N GLN A 199 22.46 15.44 -39.80
CA GLN A 199 23.90 15.49 -40.12
C GLN A 199 24.15 15.45 -41.63
N GLU A 200 23.42 14.59 -42.37
CA GLU A 200 23.51 14.50 -43.83
C GLU A 200 23.02 15.81 -44.50
N GLY A 201 21.93 16.38 -43.95
CA GLY A 201 21.42 17.68 -44.37
C GLY A 201 22.47 18.79 -44.19
N ASN A 202 23.14 18.84 -43.04
CA ASN A 202 24.22 19.80 -42.78
C ASN A 202 25.41 19.63 -43.73
N GLN A 203 25.80 18.40 -44.07
CA GLN A 203 26.87 18.14 -45.05
C GLN A 203 26.46 18.62 -46.45
N SER A 204 25.19 18.39 -46.84
CA SER A 204 24.69 18.83 -48.13
C SER A 204 24.61 20.37 -48.22
N LEU A 205 24.21 21.00 -47.12
CA LEU A 205 24.21 22.45 -46.99
C LEU A 205 25.60 23.06 -47.10
N SER A 206 26.60 22.46 -46.43
CA SER A 206 28.01 22.90 -46.52
C SER A 206 28.54 22.81 -47.96
N ARG A 207 28.16 21.76 -48.70
CA ARG A 207 28.51 21.66 -50.15
C ARG A 207 27.82 22.73 -50.96
N MET A 208 26.55 23.03 -50.74
CA MET A 208 25.79 24.04 -51.44
C MET A 208 26.35 25.47 -51.21
N ILE A 209 26.78 25.75 -49.98
CA ILE A 209 27.46 27.03 -49.68
C ILE A 209 28.78 27.15 -50.49
N GLY A 210 29.53 26.05 -50.59
CA GLY A 210 30.72 26.00 -51.41
C GLY A 210 30.45 26.24 -52.89
N GLU A 211 29.43 25.59 -53.46
CA GLU A 211 28.98 25.79 -54.86
C GLU A 211 28.53 27.22 -55.15
N ILE A 212 27.75 27.83 -54.25
CA ILE A 212 27.30 29.21 -54.36
C ILE A 212 28.53 30.16 -54.34
N SER A 213 29.53 29.94 -53.51
CA SER A 213 30.76 30.71 -53.49
C SER A 213 31.52 30.60 -54.80
N GLU A 214 31.55 29.45 -55.45
CA GLU A 214 32.18 29.22 -56.75
C GLU A 214 31.40 29.96 -57.86
N VAL A 215 30.06 29.94 -57.82
CA VAL A 215 29.21 30.71 -58.74
C VAL A 215 29.44 32.20 -58.55
N GLU A 216 29.57 32.68 -57.30
CA GLU A 216 29.88 34.08 -57.00
C GLU A 216 31.19 34.53 -57.62
N LEU A 217 32.22 33.72 -57.47
CA LEU A 217 33.53 33.98 -58.12
C LEU A 217 33.40 34.06 -59.64
N THR A 218 32.65 33.10 -60.24
CA THR A 218 32.40 33.08 -61.68
C THR A 218 31.64 34.34 -62.19
N VAL A 219 30.60 34.77 -61.48
CA VAL A 219 29.82 35.96 -61.77
C VAL A 219 30.68 37.22 -61.66
N ASN A 220 31.58 37.31 -60.70
CA ASN A 220 32.53 38.41 -60.55
C ASN A 220 33.57 38.40 -61.65
N GLU A 221 34.03 37.27 -62.18
CA GLU A 221 34.89 37.18 -63.34
C GLU A 221 34.16 37.66 -64.63
N ILE A 222 32.91 37.28 -64.82
CA ILE A 222 32.05 37.77 -65.92
C ILE A 222 31.88 39.29 -65.80
N ALA A 223 31.67 39.80 -64.57
CA ALA A 223 31.56 41.26 -64.34
C ALA A 223 32.86 41.98 -64.77
N ALA A 224 34.02 41.48 -64.40
CA ALA A 224 35.31 42.07 -64.79
C ALA A 224 35.52 42.00 -66.29
N THR A 225 35.18 40.90 -66.96
CA THR A 225 35.26 40.71 -68.39
C THR A 225 34.29 41.69 -69.17
N ALA A 226 33.05 41.83 -68.67
CA ALA A 226 32.07 42.76 -69.22
C ALA A 226 32.55 44.18 -69.04
N GLY A 227 33.11 44.58 -67.93
CA GLY A 227 33.72 45.88 -67.68
C GLY A 227 34.84 46.22 -68.68
N ALA A 228 35.77 45.29 -68.92
CA ALA A 228 36.84 45.46 -69.91
C ALA A 228 36.32 45.54 -71.33
N PHE A 229 35.23 44.81 -71.63
CA PHE A 229 34.56 44.92 -72.93
C PHE A 229 33.89 46.29 -73.13
N ILE A 230 33.22 46.86 -72.11
CA ILE A 230 32.64 48.23 -72.14
C ILE A 230 33.76 49.28 -72.42
N GLU A 231 34.86 49.20 -71.71
CA GLU A 231 35.99 50.11 -71.87
C GLU A 231 36.59 50.02 -73.29
N SER A 232 36.72 48.80 -73.81
CA SER A 232 37.18 48.58 -75.20
C SER A 232 36.21 49.17 -76.20
N THR A 233 34.90 48.99 -76.02
CA THR A 233 33.87 49.59 -76.91
C THR A 233 33.88 51.11 -76.88
N GLN A 234 34.09 51.73 -75.72
CA GLN A 234 34.26 53.18 -75.60
C GLN A 234 35.50 53.67 -76.27
N ALA A 235 36.61 52.93 -76.22
CA ALA A 235 37.83 53.28 -76.95
C ALA A 235 37.65 53.25 -78.49
N ILE A 236 36.97 52.20 -79.01
CA ILE A 236 36.60 52.11 -80.43
C ILE A 236 35.77 53.28 -80.85
N ASN A 237 34.75 53.64 -80.02
CA ASN A 237 33.86 54.77 -80.28
C ASN A 237 34.67 56.08 -80.39
N ARG A 238 35.65 56.34 -79.52
CA ARG A 238 36.57 57.48 -79.61
C ARG A 238 37.39 57.46 -80.89
N MET A 239 38.05 56.34 -81.24
CA MET A 239 38.80 56.19 -82.45
C MET A 239 37.95 56.36 -83.69
N THR A 240 36.74 55.86 -83.75
CA THR A 240 35.80 56.00 -84.85
C THR A 240 35.43 57.44 -85.08
N ARG A 241 35.21 58.28 -84.05
CA ARG A 241 34.99 59.70 -84.12
C ARG A 241 36.19 60.43 -84.72
N GLU A 242 37.44 60.09 -84.28
CA GLU A 242 38.67 60.66 -84.86
C GLU A 242 38.82 60.33 -86.35
N VAL A 243 38.52 59.06 -86.76
CA VAL A 243 38.55 58.65 -88.15
C VAL A 243 37.54 59.42 -88.96
N ARG A 244 36.30 59.66 -88.43
CA ARG A 244 35.28 60.50 -89.09
C ARG A 244 35.75 61.93 -89.25
N ASP A 245 36.33 62.52 -88.21
CA ASP A 245 36.86 63.89 -88.25
C ASP A 245 38.01 64.03 -89.27
N ILE A 246 38.90 63.06 -89.38
CA ILE A 246 39.98 62.95 -90.38
C ILE A 246 39.37 62.86 -91.81
N ALA A 247 38.33 62.01 -91.95
CA ALA A 247 37.64 61.82 -93.21
C ALA A 247 36.96 63.13 -93.65
N ASP A 248 36.27 63.84 -92.74
CA ASP A 248 35.64 65.14 -93.03
C ASP A 248 36.70 66.22 -93.37
N GLN A 249 37.84 66.28 -92.68
CA GLN A 249 38.97 67.17 -93.05
C GLN A 249 39.54 66.80 -94.39
N THR A 250 39.71 65.48 -94.66
CA THR A 250 40.26 65.01 -95.95
C THR A 250 39.31 65.36 -97.10
N ASN A 251 38.00 65.23 -96.87
CA ASN A 251 36.98 65.65 -97.86
C ASN A 251 37.05 67.12 -98.15
N LEU A 252 37.21 68.01 -97.16
CA LEU A 252 37.42 69.43 -97.32
C LEU A 252 38.72 69.77 -98.06
N LEU A 253 39.82 69.07 -97.70
CA LEU A 253 41.11 69.21 -98.37
C LEU A 253 41.01 68.80 -99.85
N ALA A 254 40.36 67.71 -100.15
CA ALA A 254 40.13 67.19 -101.48
C ALA A 254 39.23 68.13 -102.30
N LEU A 255 38.17 68.72 -101.69
CA LEU A 255 37.32 69.70 -102.30
C LEU A 255 38.12 70.99 -102.69
N ASN A 256 38.96 71.46 -101.76
CA ASN A 256 39.82 72.61 -102.03
C ASN A 256 40.84 72.30 -103.15
N ALA A 257 41.40 71.13 -103.19
CA ALA A 257 42.29 70.70 -104.26
C ALA A 257 41.58 70.56 -105.63
N ALA A 258 40.35 70.03 -105.64
CA ALA A 258 39.51 69.92 -106.80
C ALA A 258 39.18 71.34 -107.41
N ILE A 259 38.85 72.31 -106.51
CA ILE A 259 38.59 73.71 -106.88
C ILE A 259 39.86 74.32 -107.51
N GLU A 260 41.04 74.14 -106.90
CA GLU A 260 42.26 74.77 -107.43
C GLU A 260 42.75 74.05 -108.69
N ALA A 261 42.53 72.72 -108.81
CA ALA A 261 42.77 72.00 -110.06
C ALA A 261 41.86 72.46 -111.20
N ALA A 262 40.59 72.77 -110.96
CA ALA A 262 39.67 73.42 -111.97
C ALA A 262 40.12 74.81 -112.36
N ARG A 263 40.70 75.55 -111.43
CA ARG A 263 41.24 76.93 -111.65
C ARG A 263 42.48 76.95 -112.52
N ALA A 264 43.29 75.77 -112.46
CA ALA A 264 44.48 75.64 -113.32
C ALA A 264 44.19 75.24 -114.80
N GLY A 265 42.91 75.04 -115.16
CA GLY A 265 42.50 74.74 -116.54
C GLY A 265 43.02 73.36 -117.04
N GLU A 266 43.40 73.32 -118.34
CA GLU A 266 43.90 72.03 -118.93
C GLU A 266 45.09 71.45 -118.28
N GLN A 267 45.95 72.17 -117.56
CA GLN A 267 47.14 71.68 -116.82
C GLN A 267 46.72 71.06 -115.50
N GLY A 268 45.59 71.39 -114.97
CA GLY A 268 45.09 70.78 -113.64
C GLY A 268 44.25 69.53 -113.81
N ARG A 269 43.94 69.05 -115.01
CA ARG A 269 42.98 67.98 -115.29
C ARG A 269 43.30 66.64 -114.60
N GLY A 270 44.59 66.25 -114.57
CA GLY A 270 45.04 65.05 -113.83
C GLY A 270 44.90 65.16 -112.29
N PHE A 271 45.16 66.39 -111.77
CA PHE A 271 45.00 66.65 -110.33
C PHE A 271 43.50 66.71 -109.91
N ALA A 272 42.64 67.17 -110.77
CA ALA A 272 41.20 67.23 -110.52
C ALA A 272 40.61 65.80 -110.36
N VAL A 273 41.05 64.85 -111.24
CA VAL A 273 40.61 63.42 -111.09
C VAL A 273 41.09 62.78 -109.78
N VAL A 274 42.33 63.03 -109.36
CA VAL A 274 42.87 62.52 -108.09
C VAL A 274 42.16 63.15 -106.92
N ALA A 275 41.90 64.45 -106.94
CA ALA A 275 41.17 65.19 -105.92
C ALA A 275 39.72 64.65 -105.74
N ASP A 276 39.00 64.42 -106.85
CA ASP A 276 37.65 63.84 -106.81
C ASP A 276 37.71 62.40 -106.31
N GLU A 277 38.73 61.59 -106.61
CA GLU A 277 38.84 60.24 -106.10
C GLU A 277 39.16 60.19 -104.56
N VAL A 278 40.06 61.15 -104.14
CA VAL A 278 40.33 61.34 -102.69
C VAL A 278 39.04 61.80 -101.95
N ARG A 279 38.29 62.73 -102.61
CA ARG A 279 37.00 63.19 -102.05
C ARG A 279 35.99 62.03 -101.87
N LYS A 280 35.83 61.18 -102.91
CA LYS A 280 34.95 60.01 -102.85
C LYS A 280 35.43 58.97 -101.76
N LEU A 281 36.77 58.79 -101.60
CA LEU A 281 37.31 57.94 -100.59
C LEU A 281 37.09 58.46 -99.18
N ALA A 282 37.20 59.79 -98.99
CA ALA A 282 36.91 60.48 -97.76
C ALA A 282 35.41 60.37 -97.40
N GLU A 283 34.49 60.57 -98.37
CA GLU A 283 33.05 60.39 -98.18
C GLU A 283 32.74 58.93 -97.79
N LYS A 284 33.34 57.91 -98.45
CA LYS A 284 33.18 56.47 -98.05
C LYS A 284 33.73 56.18 -96.65
N SER A 285 34.89 56.78 -96.32
CA SER A 285 35.46 56.63 -94.97
C SER A 285 34.56 57.20 -93.86
N ALA A 286 34.00 58.40 -94.15
CA ALA A 286 33.03 58.99 -93.19
C ALA A 286 31.74 58.16 -93.04
N VAL A 287 31.27 57.51 -94.14
CA VAL A 287 30.10 56.59 -94.07
C VAL A 287 30.47 55.38 -93.26
N ALA A 288 31.60 54.74 -93.57
CA ALA A 288 32.06 53.56 -92.80
C ALA A 288 32.26 53.89 -91.32
N ALA A 289 32.83 55.02 -90.97
CA ALA A 289 32.95 55.50 -89.61
C ALA A 289 31.58 55.65 -88.90
N ARG A 290 30.57 56.19 -89.60
CA ARG A 290 29.20 56.29 -89.04
C ARG A 290 28.57 54.94 -88.81
N GLU A 291 28.78 53.97 -89.71
CA GLU A 291 28.27 52.59 -89.49
C GLU A 291 28.93 51.92 -88.30
N ILE A 292 30.26 52.10 -88.13
CA ILE A 292 30.96 51.54 -86.92
C ILE A 292 30.48 52.26 -85.65
N ASP A 293 30.25 53.58 -85.65
CA ASP A 293 29.71 54.35 -84.51
C ASP A 293 28.33 53.79 -84.09
N GLN A 294 27.42 53.51 -85.08
CA GLN A 294 26.15 52.90 -84.80
C GLN A 294 26.26 51.51 -84.16
N VAL A 295 27.13 50.66 -84.67
CA VAL A 295 27.40 49.30 -84.10
C VAL A 295 27.97 49.43 -82.72
N THR A 296 28.94 50.29 -82.48
CA THR A 296 29.55 50.47 -81.15
C THR A 296 28.59 51.09 -80.16
N HIS A 297 27.67 51.99 -80.58
CA HIS A 297 26.64 52.48 -79.70
C HIS A 297 25.67 51.39 -79.30
N ALA A 298 25.16 50.56 -80.22
CA ALA A 298 24.28 49.44 -79.93
C ALA A 298 24.98 48.40 -79.03
N LEU A 299 26.30 48.23 -79.22
CA LEU A 299 27.13 47.34 -78.35
C LEU A 299 27.23 47.88 -76.91
N GLY A 300 27.34 49.24 -76.77
CA GLY A 300 27.36 49.91 -75.47
C GLY A 300 26.02 49.76 -74.72
N GLU A 301 24.89 49.87 -75.41
CA GLU A 301 23.57 49.61 -74.76
C GLU A 301 23.44 48.15 -74.29
N LYS A 302 23.83 47.21 -75.16
CA LYS A 302 23.81 45.80 -74.80
C LYS A 302 24.73 45.48 -73.64
N SER A 303 25.85 46.10 -73.54
CA SER A 303 26.79 45.91 -72.40
C SER A 303 26.22 46.46 -71.12
N GLY A 304 25.47 47.58 -71.14
CA GLY A 304 24.75 48.06 -69.94
C GLY A 304 23.65 47.10 -69.47
N GLU A 305 22.95 46.43 -70.42
CA GLU A 305 21.98 45.38 -70.06
C GLU A 305 22.67 44.21 -69.38
N VAL A 306 23.86 43.82 -69.87
CA VAL A 306 24.66 42.70 -69.23
C VAL A 306 25.13 43.10 -67.84
N GLU A 307 25.65 44.34 -67.68
CA GLU A 307 26.07 44.84 -66.36
C GLU A 307 24.90 44.85 -65.36
N ALA A 308 23.71 45.30 -65.79
CA ALA A 308 22.50 45.24 -64.94
C ALA A 308 22.06 43.82 -64.62
N ALA A 309 22.21 42.88 -65.57
CA ALA A 309 21.93 41.45 -65.32
C ALA A 309 22.88 40.80 -64.29
N ILE A 310 24.17 41.14 -64.40
CA ILE A 310 25.20 40.71 -63.42
C ILE A 310 24.89 41.27 -62.05
N GLY A 311 24.50 42.55 -61.91
CA GLY A 311 24.11 43.16 -60.66
C GLY A 311 22.94 42.42 -59.98
N ARG A 312 21.91 42.06 -60.79
CA ARG A 312 20.78 41.24 -60.27
C ARG A 312 21.24 39.85 -59.91
N GLY A 313 22.14 39.23 -60.63
CA GLY A 313 22.73 37.95 -60.34
C GLY A 313 23.44 37.97 -58.98
N ASN A 314 24.28 38.93 -58.72
CA ASN A 314 24.98 39.08 -57.42
C ASN A 314 24.01 39.32 -56.28
N ALA A 315 22.96 40.13 -56.43
CA ALA A 315 21.94 40.33 -55.42
C ALA A 315 21.21 38.99 -55.08
N SER A 316 20.90 38.21 -56.14
CA SER A 316 20.27 36.88 -55.92
C SER A 316 21.19 35.85 -55.23
N LEU A 317 22.49 35.89 -55.52
CA LEU A 317 23.48 35.04 -54.83
C LEU A 317 23.61 35.43 -53.37
N ALA A 318 23.69 36.72 -53.04
CA ALA A 318 23.75 37.18 -51.64
C ALA A 318 22.48 36.76 -50.86
N ALA A 319 21.28 36.91 -51.45
CA ALA A 319 20.05 36.45 -50.84
C ALA A 319 20.03 34.92 -50.66
N SER A 320 20.59 34.16 -51.61
CA SER A 320 20.71 32.69 -51.50
C SER A 320 21.65 32.27 -50.38
N GLN A 321 22.76 32.95 -50.18
CA GLN A 321 23.68 32.73 -49.03
C GLN A 321 22.97 32.97 -47.71
N GLU A 322 22.24 34.08 -47.57
CA GLU A 322 21.47 34.38 -46.36
C GLU A 322 20.45 33.25 -46.03
N TYR A 323 19.71 32.77 -47.05
CA TYR A 323 18.78 31.67 -46.87
C TYR A 323 19.48 30.37 -46.45
N LEU A 324 20.66 30.06 -47.00
CA LEU A 324 21.42 28.88 -46.60
C LEU A 324 21.91 28.96 -45.14
N GLU A 325 22.33 30.13 -44.66
CA GLU A 325 22.70 30.37 -43.27
C GLU A 325 21.50 30.17 -42.36
N GLN A 326 20.29 30.68 -42.72
CA GLN A 326 19.06 30.45 -41.97
C GLN A 326 18.70 28.96 -41.92
N VAL A 327 18.85 28.20 -42.99
CA VAL A 327 18.64 26.75 -43.03
C VAL A 327 19.64 26.02 -42.14
N ALA A 328 20.91 26.46 -42.11
CA ALA A 328 21.92 25.90 -41.22
C ALA A 328 21.55 26.07 -39.75
N GLU A 329 21.08 27.24 -39.35
CA GLU A 329 20.61 27.52 -37.99
C GLU A 329 19.43 26.62 -37.62
N VAL A 330 18.42 26.52 -38.51
CA VAL A 330 17.25 25.66 -38.27
C VAL A 330 17.66 24.18 -38.11
N LEU A 331 18.55 23.66 -38.96
CA LEU A 331 19.05 22.29 -38.84
C LEU A 331 19.83 22.09 -37.54
N GLY A 332 20.60 23.09 -37.11
CA GLY A 332 21.28 23.07 -35.81
C GLY A 332 20.29 22.97 -34.65
N MET A 333 19.22 23.76 -34.68
CA MET A 333 18.16 23.70 -33.67
C MET A 333 17.42 22.36 -33.69
N VAL A 334 17.13 21.78 -34.84
CA VAL A 334 16.50 20.46 -34.99
C VAL A 334 17.40 19.40 -34.38
N GLY A 335 18.69 19.39 -34.70
CA GLY A 335 19.66 18.46 -34.14
C GLY A 335 19.71 18.49 -32.61
N ALA A 336 19.71 19.71 -32.03
CA ALA A 336 19.68 19.88 -30.57
C ALA A 336 18.39 19.31 -29.93
N LYS A 337 17.23 19.58 -30.54
CA LYS A 337 15.92 19.05 -30.04
C LYS A 337 15.84 17.53 -30.16
N VAL A 338 16.34 16.95 -31.24
CA VAL A 338 16.39 15.50 -31.43
C VAL A 338 17.32 14.84 -30.41
N SER A 339 18.47 15.43 -30.13
CA SER A 339 19.39 14.96 -29.08
C SER A 339 18.76 15.00 -27.69
N ALA A 340 18.01 16.07 -27.36
CA ALA A 340 17.28 16.17 -26.13
C ALA A 340 16.17 15.10 -26.02
N ALA A 341 15.46 14.82 -27.13
CA ALA A 341 14.48 13.72 -27.18
C ALA A 341 15.11 12.36 -26.92
N HIS A 342 16.24 12.03 -27.52
CA HIS A 342 17.01 10.80 -27.27
C HIS A 342 17.39 10.68 -25.80
N GLN A 343 17.88 11.75 -25.16
CA GLN A 343 18.21 11.75 -23.74
C GLN A 343 16.96 11.56 -22.86
N GLY A 344 15.83 12.14 -23.25
CA GLY A 344 14.54 11.91 -22.61
C GLY A 344 14.11 10.44 -22.65
N MET A 345 14.30 9.77 -23.80
CA MET A 345 13.96 8.34 -23.95
C MET A 345 14.83 7.45 -23.09
N THR A 346 16.10 7.76 -22.91
CA THR A 346 17.00 7.05 -21.97
C THR A 346 16.47 7.14 -20.53
N THR A 347 16.01 8.32 -20.12
CA THR A 347 15.42 8.54 -18.78
C THR A 347 14.11 7.77 -18.62
N ILE A 348 13.24 7.79 -19.64
CA ILE A 348 11.98 7.01 -19.64
C ILE A 348 12.28 5.51 -19.52
N SER A 349 13.25 4.98 -20.25
CA SER A 349 13.65 3.58 -20.19
C SER A 349 14.12 3.16 -18.80
N ALA A 350 14.90 4.01 -18.10
CA ALA A 350 15.30 3.77 -16.72
C ALA A 350 14.07 3.75 -15.77
N SER A 351 13.14 4.70 -15.92
CA SER A 351 11.91 4.75 -15.12
C SER A 351 11.00 3.54 -15.36
N VAL A 352 10.90 3.07 -16.59
CA VAL A 352 10.17 1.85 -16.97
C VAL A 352 10.77 0.61 -16.29
N GLN A 353 12.09 0.52 -16.22
CA GLN A 353 12.76 -0.58 -15.50
C GLN A 353 12.46 -0.55 -13.99
N GLU A 354 12.47 0.63 -13.38
CA GLU A 354 12.07 0.78 -11.97
C GLU A 354 10.60 0.42 -11.74
N GLN A 355 9.70 0.87 -12.62
CA GLN A 355 8.28 0.52 -12.55
C GLN A 355 8.04 -0.98 -12.71
N THR A 356 8.79 -1.66 -13.58
CA THR A 356 8.72 -3.11 -13.74
C THR A 356 9.09 -3.83 -12.45
N THR A 357 10.17 -3.39 -11.78
CA THR A 357 10.60 -3.96 -10.50
C THR A 357 9.53 -3.74 -9.43
N ALA A 358 9.04 -2.49 -9.29
CA ALA A 358 7.99 -2.17 -8.32
C ALA A 358 6.69 -2.95 -8.56
N SER A 359 6.31 -3.15 -9.83
CA SER A 359 5.13 -3.93 -10.22
C SER A 359 5.26 -5.41 -9.80
N ASN A 360 6.45 -5.99 -9.98
CA ASN A 360 6.73 -7.36 -9.53
C ASN A 360 6.69 -7.50 -8.01
N ASP A 361 7.21 -6.50 -7.27
CA ASP A 361 7.15 -6.48 -5.81
C ASP A 361 5.71 -6.38 -5.31
N ILE A 362 4.87 -5.56 -5.97
CA ILE A 362 3.45 -5.45 -5.66
C ILE A 362 2.75 -6.80 -5.92
N ALA A 363 3.02 -7.46 -7.05
CA ALA A 363 2.48 -8.79 -7.36
C ALA A 363 2.81 -9.80 -6.25
N GLY A 364 4.07 -9.86 -5.82
CA GLY A 364 4.49 -10.72 -4.72
C GLY A 364 3.80 -10.41 -3.38
N ASN A 365 3.54 -9.12 -3.10
CA ASN A 365 2.78 -8.73 -1.92
C ASN A 365 1.31 -9.16 -1.99
N ILE A 366 0.67 -9.04 -3.16
CA ILE A 366 -0.71 -9.48 -3.38
C ILE A 366 -0.84 -11.00 -3.19
N GLU A 367 0.10 -11.79 -3.69
CA GLU A 367 0.13 -13.24 -3.47
C GLU A 367 0.25 -13.60 -1.98
N ARG A 368 1.05 -12.83 -1.24
CA ARG A 368 1.14 -13.00 0.23
C ARG A 368 -0.16 -12.66 0.93
N ILE A 369 -0.85 -11.58 0.52
CA ILE A 369 -2.16 -11.19 1.06
C ILE A 369 -3.20 -12.28 0.78
N ALA A 370 -3.25 -12.82 -0.44
CA ALA A 370 -4.15 -13.91 -0.78
C ALA A 370 -3.90 -15.16 0.09
N ARG A 371 -2.66 -15.55 0.27
CA ARG A 371 -2.27 -16.67 1.13
C ARG A 371 -2.65 -16.44 2.60
N MET A 372 -2.42 -15.23 3.14
CA MET A 372 -2.85 -14.87 4.49
C MET A 372 -4.39 -14.92 4.64
N ALA A 373 -5.14 -14.56 3.61
CA ALA A 373 -6.59 -14.70 3.62
C ALA A 373 -7.02 -16.18 3.70
N GLU A 374 -6.39 -17.08 2.96
CA GLU A 374 -6.64 -18.53 3.06
C GLU A 374 -6.30 -19.08 4.44
N GLU A 375 -5.16 -18.69 5.02
CA GLU A 375 -4.76 -19.07 6.36
C GLU A 375 -5.76 -18.57 7.41
N ASN A 376 -6.23 -17.32 7.30
CA ASN A 376 -7.24 -16.76 8.18
C ASN A 376 -8.56 -17.54 8.12
N ILE A 377 -9.01 -17.98 6.94
CA ILE A 377 -10.20 -18.82 6.80
C ILE A 377 -10.02 -20.14 7.56
N ALA A 378 -8.83 -20.75 7.49
CA ALA A 378 -8.53 -21.98 8.22
C ALA A 378 -8.54 -21.74 9.75
N VAL A 379 -7.98 -20.62 10.21
CA VAL A 379 -8.00 -20.23 11.64
C VAL A 379 -9.44 -20.01 12.10
N VAL A 380 -10.25 -19.26 11.33
CA VAL A 380 -11.67 -19.02 11.63
C VAL A 380 -12.42 -20.32 11.82
N ARG A 381 -12.28 -21.30 10.90
CA ARG A 381 -12.94 -22.61 11.01
C ARG A 381 -12.57 -23.34 12.31
N ARG A 382 -11.30 -23.31 12.69
CA ARG A 382 -10.81 -23.92 13.93
C ARG A 382 -11.38 -23.21 15.16
N THR A 383 -11.36 -21.87 15.18
CA THR A 383 -11.89 -21.08 16.30
C THR A 383 -13.40 -21.28 16.47
N VAL A 384 -14.18 -21.43 15.40
CA VAL A 384 -15.60 -21.77 15.47
C VAL A 384 -15.80 -23.15 16.12
N ALA A 385 -15.00 -24.15 15.74
CA ALA A 385 -15.09 -25.48 16.34
C ALA A 385 -14.73 -25.46 17.84
N GLU A 386 -13.71 -24.73 18.23
CA GLU A 386 -13.32 -24.53 19.62
C GLU A 386 -14.42 -23.79 20.42
N ALA A 387 -15.02 -22.74 19.84
CA ALA A 387 -16.14 -22.03 20.47
C ALA A 387 -17.34 -22.92 20.70
N GLN A 388 -17.68 -23.80 19.76
CA GLN A 388 -18.75 -24.80 19.91
C GLN A 388 -18.43 -25.82 21.01
N GLN A 389 -17.18 -26.23 21.17
CA GLN A 389 -16.76 -27.11 22.28
C GLN A 389 -16.89 -26.43 23.65
N LEU A 390 -16.52 -25.12 23.72
CA LEU A 390 -16.70 -24.31 24.93
C LEU A 390 -18.17 -24.18 25.31
N GLU A 391 -19.06 -23.96 24.33
CA GLU A 391 -20.51 -23.87 24.52
C GLU A 391 -21.05 -25.22 25.08
N ALA A 392 -20.66 -26.34 24.48
CA ALA A 392 -21.06 -27.68 24.95
C ALA A 392 -20.56 -27.97 26.38
N LEU A 393 -19.34 -27.54 26.71
CA LEU A 393 -18.79 -27.66 28.06
C LEU A 393 -19.57 -26.77 29.05
N ALA A 394 -19.91 -25.55 28.68
CA ALA A 394 -20.72 -24.63 29.49
C ALA A 394 -22.10 -25.23 29.79
N LEU A 395 -22.76 -25.81 28.80
CA LEU A 395 -24.03 -26.53 28.97
C LEU A 395 -23.89 -27.72 29.91
N THR A 396 -22.85 -28.53 29.75
CA THR A 396 -22.58 -29.68 30.61
C THR A 396 -22.35 -29.28 32.09
N LEU A 397 -21.54 -28.23 32.31
CA LEU A 397 -21.32 -27.68 33.65
C LEU A 397 -22.59 -27.10 34.25
N SER A 398 -23.41 -26.40 33.46
CA SER A 398 -24.70 -25.89 33.90
C SER A 398 -25.67 -27.02 34.28
N GLU A 399 -25.71 -28.09 33.50
CA GLU A 399 -26.52 -29.28 33.81
C GLU A 399 -26.07 -29.97 35.12
N LEU A 400 -24.74 -30.20 35.27
CA LEU A 400 -24.19 -30.79 36.49
C LEU A 400 -24.50 -29.93 37.72
N ALA A 401 -24.30 -28.61 37.63
CA ALA A 401 -24.66 -27.69 38.69
C ALA A 401 -26.19 -27.61 38.89
N GLY A 402 -26.98 -27.84 37.85
CA GLY A 402 -28.43 -27.90 37.86
C GLY A 402 -29.00 -29.06 38.68
N ARG A 403 -28.24 -30.15 38.87
CA ARG A 403 -28.61 -31.29 39.71
C ARG A 403 -28.67 -30.93 41.20
N PHE A 404 -28.01 -29.89 41.62
CA PHE A 404 -28.09 -29.35 42.96
C PHE A 404 -29.19 -28.29 43.06
N LYS A 405 -30.08 -28.46 44.01
CA LYS A 405 -31.13 -27.46 44.32
C LYS A 405 -30.53 -26.48 45.35
N VAL A 406 -30.28 -25.26 44.95
CA VAL A 406 -29.66 -24.17 45.73
C VAL A 406 -30.66 -23.06 46.02
#